data_961ac18c9fe3721a5f7ad2a31b305231
#
_entry.id   961ac18c9fe3721a5f7ad2a31b305231
#
_cell.length_a   1.000
_cell.length_b   1.000
_cell.length_c   1.000
_cell.angle_alpha   90.00
_cell.angle_beta   90.00
_cell.angle_gamma   90.00
#
_symmetry.space_group_name_H-M   'P 1'
#
loop_
_entity.id
_entity.type
_entity.pdbx_description
1 polymer ?
#
loop_
_entity_poly.entity_id
_entity_poly.type
_entity_poly.pdbx_seq_one_letter_code
_entity_poly.pdbx_strand_id
1 'polypeptide(L)'
;MKTLLSLFDYSGKWSQPYYDAGWNVITWDIKLSELMDVNSIDLAETALELFQDVDGLLAAVPCTDFANSGAQYWPAKDADGRTAVSVSLVEKVECLADLFTPTDLDYEGSFFWVMENPVGRIGRLFPHLDKPFYFNPCDFAGYLDLSDADHNELDRIRRKDGLKVTREEIDVVIRCEAYTKKTGIWGDFNRELVKKPVEPVRVCKQGSPIQVFGGKSDRTKEARSNTPLGFSIAFFNANN
;
A
#
# COMPACT_ATOMS: atom_id res chain seq x y z
N MET A 1 -19.91 10.17 -12.16
CA MET A 1 -18.98 10.29 -10.99
C MET A 1 -18.15 9.02 -11.01
N LYS A 2 -16.83 9.13 -11.01
CA LYS A 2 -15.95 7.95 -11.02
C LYS A 2 -16.02 7.20 -9.68
N THR A 3 -15.91 5.88 -9.71
CA THR A 3 -15.95 5.00 -8.53
C THR A 3 -14.62 4.30 -8.32
N LEU A 4 -14.11 4.34 -7.09
CA LEU A 4 -12.90 3.63 -6.66
C LEU A 4 -13.28 2.55 -5.64
N LEU A 5 -12.84 1.32 -5.87
CA LEU A 5 -12.86 0.26 -4.86
C LEU A 5 -11.47 0.16 -4.20
N SER A 6 -11.41 0.36 -2.88
CA SER A 6 -10.16 0.29 -2.11
C SER A 6 -10.23 -0.86 -1.10
N LEU A 7 -9.47 -1.92 -1.37
CA LEU A 7 -9.42 -3.14 -0.57
C LEU A 7 -8.27 -3.10 0.43
N PHE A 8 -8.53 -3.55 1.66
CA PHE A 8 -7.54 -3.59 2.76
C PHE A 8 -6.98 -2.21 3.15
N ASP A 9 -7.74 -1.16 2.90
CA ASP A 9 -7.35 0.24 3.18
C ASP A 9 -8.12 0.79 4.39
N TYR A 10 -8.01 0.11 5.54
CA TYR A 10 -8.67 0.53 6.79
C TYR A 10 -8.39 2.00 7.14
N SER A 11 -7.17 2.47 6.86
CA SER A 11 -6.77 3.84 7.16
C SER A 11 -7.34 4.89 6.21
N GLY A 12 -7.80 4.49 5.02
CA GLY A 12 -8.23 5.35 3.94
C GLY A 12 -7.11 6.20 3.30
N LYS A 13 -5.85 5.99 3.69
CA LYS A 13 -4.74 6.87 3.23
C LYS A 13 -4.44 6.69 1.75
N TRP A 14 -4.59 5.48 1.22
CA TRP A 14 -4.35 5.28 -0.20
C TRP A 14 -5.44 5.89 -1.05
N SER A 15 -6.68 5.74 -0.62
CA SER A 15 -7.86 6.26 -1.34
C SER A 15 -8.16 7.74 -1.08
N GLN A 16 -7.53 8.36 -0.06
CA GLN A 16 -7.80 9.76 0.33
C GLN A 16 -7.73 10.77 -0.83
N PRO A 17 -6.72 10.76 -1.73
CA PRO A 17 -6.66 11.72 -2.84
C PRO A 17 -7.85 11.61 -3.81
N TYR A 18 -8.38 10.40 -3.99
CA TYR A 18 -9.57 10.17 -4.81
C TYR A 18 -10.82 10.71 -4.14
N TYR A 19 -10.98 10.47 -2.84
CA TYR A 19 -12.08 11.01 -2.05
C TYR A 19 -12.09 12.56 -2.10
N ASP A 20 -10.92 13.19 -1.90
CA ASP A 20 -10.76 14.64 -1.94
C ASP A 20 -11.08 15.23 -3.34
N ALA A 21 -10.87 14.46 -4.40
CA ALA A 21 -11.21 14.81 -5.77
C ALA A 21 -12.68 14.55 -6.14
N GLY A 22 -13.49 14.05 -5.20
CA GLY A 22 -14.94 13.84 -5.39
C GLY A 22 -15.30 12.51 -6.08
N TRP A 23 -14.40 11.51 -6.04
CA TRP A 23 -14.76 10.15 -6.45
C TRP A 23 -15.68 9.50 -5.42
N ASN A 24 -16.52 8.60 -5.85
CA ASN A 24 -17.22 7.67 -4.98
C ASN A 24 -16.21 6.59 -4.51
N VAL A 25 -15.73 6.68 -3.26
CA VAL A 25 -14.75 5.74 -2.71
C VAL A 25 -15.45 4.70 -1.85
N ILE A 26 -15.33 3.43 -2.26
CA ILE A 26 -15.84 2.27 -1.53
C ILE A 26 -14.65 1.58 -0.87
N THR A 27 -14.55 1.68 0.46
CA THR A 27 -13.49 1.01 1.22
C THR A 27 -14.01 -0.34 1.75
N TRP A 28 -13.24 -1.42 1.52
CA TRP A 28 -13.57 -2.77 1.95
C TRP A 28 -12.44 -3.38 2.76
N ASP A 29 -12.64 -3.49 4.07
CA ASP A 29 -11.63 -4.00 5.01
C ASP A 29 -12.32 -4.65 6.22
N ILE A 30 -11.90 -5.83 6.60
CA ILE A 30 -12.45 -6.60 7.75
C ILE A 30 -12.37 -5.83 9.08
N LYS A 31 -11.46 -4.85 9.20
CA LYS A 31 -11.39 -4.00 10.39
C LYS A 31 -12.53 -2.97 10.48
N LEU A 32 -13.19 -2.66 9.38
CA LEU A 32 -14.37 -1.80 9.35
C LEU A 32 -15.60 -2.59 9.78
N SER A 33 -15.75 -3.83 9.31
CA SER A 33 -16.80 -4.76 9.67
C SER A 33 -16.39 -6.18 9.29
N GLU A 34 -16.76 -7.18 10.10
CA GLU A 34 -16.54 -8.60 9.75
C GLU A 34 -17.24 -9.00 8.45
N LEU A 35 -18.31 -8.29 8.07
CA LEU A 35 -19.00 -8.48 6.79
C LEU A 35 -18.19 -7.98 5.58
N MET A 36 -17.14 -7.19 5.81
CA MET A 36 -16.24 -6.66 4.78
C MET A 36 -14.95 -7.49 4.65
N ASP A 37 -15.05 -8.80 4.89
CA ASP A 37 -13.96 -9.72 4.54
C ASP A 37 -13.88 -9.88 3.03
N VAL A 38 -12.72 -9.57 2.44
CA VAL A 38 -12.49 -9.69 1.00
C VAL A 38 -12.68 -11.13 0.51
N ASN A 39 -12.37 -12.13 1.35
CA ASN A 39 -12.63 -13.54 1.02
C ASN A 39 -14.12 -13.86 0.86
N SER A 40 -15.00 -13.12 1.55
CA SER A 40 -16.46 -13.34 1.50
C SER A 40 -17.12 -12.74 0.26
N ILE A 41 -16.41 -11.94 -0.55
CA ILE A 41 -16.96 -11.36 -1.78
C ILE A 41 -17.27 -12.48 -2.76
N ASP A 42 -18.55 -12.70 -3.05
CA ASP A 42 -18.97 -13.56 -4.15
C ASP A 42 -18.75 -12.83 -5.48
N LEU A 43 -17.85 -13.39 -6.30
CA LEU A 43 -17.47 -12.80 -7.58
C LEU A 43 -18.60 -12.89 -8.63
N ALA A 44 -19.53 -13.82 -8.47
CA ALA A 44 -20.57 -14.06 -9.47
C ALA A 44 -21.81 -13.13 -9.31
N GLU A 45 -22.20 -12.83 -8.08
CA GLU A 45 -23.41 -12.07 -7.80
C GLU A 45 -23.11 -10.78 -7.02
N THR A 46 -22.44 -10.88 -5.88
CA THR A 46 -22.26 -9.75 -4.96
C THR A 46 -21.34 -8.67 -5.51
N ALA A 47 -20.28 -9.03 -6.23
CA ALA A 47 -19.33 -8.06 -6.73
C ALA A 47 -19.94 -7.13 -7.79
N LEU A 48 -20.75 -7.67 -8.71
CA LEU A 48 -21.41 -6.89 -9.75
C LEU A 48 -22.58 -6.05 -9.21
N GLU A 49 -23.26 -6.51 -8.16
CA GLU A 49 -24.35 -5.78 -7.53
C GLU A 49 -23.86 -4.65 -6.62
N LEU A 50 -22.80 -4.93 -5.81
CA LEU A 50 -22.27 -3.98 -4.84
C LEU A 50 -21.30 -2.96 -5.44
N PHE A 51 -20.61 -3.32 -6.51
CA PHE A 51 -19.51 -2.52 -7.07
C PHE A 51 -19.79 -2.18 -8.55
N GLN A 52 -20.94 -1.55 -8.83
CA GLN A 52 -21.27 -1.13 -10.19
C GLN A 52 -20.34 -0.01 -10.65
N ASP A 53 -19.91 -0.08 -11.91
CA ASP A 53 -19.15 0.96 -12.61
C ASP A 53 -17.86 1.38 -11.84
N VAL A 54 -17.02 0.41 -11.49
CA VAL A 54 -15.72 0.67 -10.85
C VAL A 54 -14.73 1.14 -11.91
N ASP A 55 -14.20 2.36 -11.75
CA ASP A 55 -13.17 2.96 -12.61
C ASP A 55 -11.74 2.64 -12.13
N GLY A 56 -11.59 2.22 -10.87
CA GLY A 56 -10.29 1.89 -10.31
C GLY A 56 -10.35 0.97 -9.11
N LEU A 57 -9.34 0.10 -8.98
CA LEU A 57 -9.18 -0.85 -7.88
C LEU A 57 -7.81 -0.67 -7.22
N LEU A 58 -7.81 -0.33 -5.93
CA LEU A 58 -6.63 -0.34 -5.07
C LEU A 58 -6.68 -1.52 -4.10
N ALA A 59 -5.56 -2.21 -3.87
CA ALA A 59 -5.49 -3.31 -2.94
C ALA A 59 -4.19 -3.32 -2.12
N ALA A 60 -4.26 -2.98 -0.83
CA ALA A 60 -3.15 -3.07 0.12
C ALA A 60 -3.13 -4.44 0.81
N VAL A 61 -2.86 -5.50 0.05
CA VAL A 61 -2.95 -6.89 0.53
C VAL A 61 -2.10 -7.11 1.79
N PRO A 62 -2.63 -7.80 2.83
CA PRO A 62 -1.89 -8.08 4.05
C PRO A 62 -0.53 -8.73 3.80
N CYS A 63 0.55 -8.06 4.22
CA CYS A 63 1.94 -8.46 3.90
C CYS A 63 2.53 -9.52 4.84
N THR A 64 1.80 -9.92 5.88
CA THR A 64 2.30 -10.77 6.98
C THR A 64 2.94 -12.08 6.50
N ASP A 65 2.39 -12.67 5.42
CA ASP A 65 2.84 -13.96 4.89
C ASP A 65 3.72 -13.82 3.64
N PHE A 66 3.91 -12.61 3.15
CA PHE A 66 4.69 -12.34 1.94
C PHE A 66 6.00 -11.60 2.18
N ALA A 67 6.03 -10.65 3.12
CA ALA A 67 7.18 -9.75 3.30
C ALA A 67 8.45 -10.46 3.76
N ASN A 68 9.62 -10.09 3.20
CA ASN A 68 10.92 -10.63 3.57
C ASN A 68 11.26 -10.50 5.06
N SER A 69 10.72 -9.49 5.74
CA SER A 69 10.92 -9.31 7.19
C SER A 69 10.38 -10.47 8.04
N GLY A 70 9.46 -11.27 7.47
CA GLY A 70 8.89 -12.47 8.08
C GLY A 70 9.41 -13.79 7.50
N ALA A 71 10.43 -13.77 6.64
CA ALA A 71 10.85 -14.94 5.85
C ALA A 71 11.24 -16.17 6.69
N GLN A 72 11.79 -15.97 7.87
CA GLN A 72 12.13 -17.06 8.82
C GLN A 72 10.90 -17.87 9.26
N TYR A 73 9.70 -17.33 9.16
CA TYR A 73 8.46 -17.99 9.55
C TYR A 73 7.70 -18.61 8.36
N TRP A 74 8.14 -18.40 7.12
CA TRP A 74 7.43 -18.93 5.94
C TRP A 74 7.23 -20.43 5.95
N PRO A 75 8.23 -21.28 6.31
CA PRO A 75 8.01 -22.72 6.33
C PRO A 75 6.89 -23.16 7.28
N ALA A 76 6.81 -22.52 8.46
CA ALA A 76 5.74 -22.83 9.41
C ALA A 76 4.36 -22.37 8.91
N LYS A 77 4.30 -21.20 8.29
CA LYS A 77 3.07 -20.63 7.72
C LYS A 77 2.58 -21.39 6.47
N ASP A 78 3.50 -21.95 5.72
CA ASP A 78 3.16 -22.81 4.58
C ASP A 78 2.58 -24.14 5.07
N ALA A 79 3.17 -24.71 6.14
CA ALA A 79 2.73 -25.96 6.72
C ALA A 79 1.37 -25.88 7.44
N ASP A 80 1.05 -24.74 8.07
CA ASP A 80 -0.19 -24.56 8.83
C ASP A 80 -1.35 -23.91 8.03
N GLY A 81 -1.13 -23.64 6.74
CA GLY A 81 -2.13 -23.16 5.81
C GLY A 81 -2.35 -21.63 5.80
N ARG A 82 -1.68 -20.85 6.67
CA ARG A 82 -1.81 -19.38 6.70
C ARG A 82 -1.41 -18.73 5.38
N THR A 83 -0.37 -19.25 4.72
CA THR A 83 0.04 -18.77 3.42
C THR A 83 -1.04 -18.99 2.37
N ALA A 84 -1.73 -20.11 2.39
CA ALA A 84 -2.82 -20.40 1.44
C ALA A 84 -3.97 -19.39 1.57
N VAL A 85 -4.32 -19.00 2.80
CA VAL A 85 -5.33 -17.95 3.04
C VAL A 85 -4.87 -16.60 2.48
N SER A 86 -3.60 -16.23 2.68
CA SER A 86 -3.08 -14.98 2.11
C SER A 86 -2.96 -15.02 0.58
N VAL A 87 -2.67 -16.18 0.00
CA VAL A 87 -2.65 -16.40 -1.46
C VAL A 87 -4.06 -16.20 -2.02
N SER A 88 -5.09 -16.76 -1.40
CA SER A 88 -6.48 -16.57 -1.87
C SER A 88 -6.92 -15.11 -1.89
N LEU A 89 -6.37 -14.25 -1.01
CA LEU A 89 -6.66 -12.81 -1.06
C LEU A 89 -6.06 -12.14 -2.30
N VAL A 90 -4.86 -12.53 -2.71
CA VAL A 90 -4.24 -12.03 -3.95
C VAL A 90 -5.04 -12.51 -5.17
N GLU A 91 -5.37 -13.80 -5.23
CA GLU A 91 -6.19 -14.38 -6.30
C GLU A 91 -7.55 -13.69 -6.41
N LYS A 92 -8.16 -13.34 -5.26
CA LYS A 92 -9.42 -12.59 -5.24
C LYS A 92 -9.27 -11.19 -5.83
N VAL A 93 -8.15 -10.49 -5.55
CA VAL A 93 -7.87 -9.17 -6.14
C VAL A 93 -7.72 -9.29 -7.66
N GLU A 94 -7.00 -10.30 -8.16
CA GLU A 94 -6.84 -10.55 -9.59
C GLU A 94 -8.20 -10.85 -10.26
N CYS A 95 -9.02 -11.71 -9.65
CA CYS A 95 -10.36 -12.01 -10.16
C CYS A 95 -11.27 -10.76 -10.21
N LEU A 96 -11.19 -9.87 -9.21
CA LEU A 96 -11.94 -8.61 -9.21
C LEU A 96 -11.41 -7.66 -10.29
N ALA A 97 -10.09 -7.60 -10.49
CA ALA A 97 -9.49 -6.82 -11.56
C ALA A 97 -9.95 -7.30 -12.94
N ASP A 98 -9.94 -8.61 -13.16
CA ASP A 98 -10.44 -9.21 -14.40
C ASP A 98 -11.93 -8.92 -14.62
N LEU A 99 -12.74 -9.00 -13.54
CA LEU A 99 -14.18 -8.76 -13.60
C LEU A 99 -14.53 -7.31 -14.00
N PHE A 100 -13.75 -6.33 -13.50
CA PHE A 100 -13.98 -4.91 -13.79
C PHE A 100 -13.24 -4.42 -15.04
N THR A 101 -12.31 -5.20 -15.58
CA THR A 101 -11.65 -4.84 -16.84
C THR A 101 -12.66 -4.86 -17.97
N PRO A 102 -12.89 -3.72 -18.66
CA PRO A 102 -13.85 -3.67 -19.75
C PRO A 102 -13.46 -4.62 -20.88
N THR A 103 -14.42 -5.41 -21.33
CA THR A 103 -14.24 -6.32 -22.50
C THR A 103 -14.69 -5.69 -23.80
N ASP A 104 -15.35 -4.55 -23.74
CA ASP A 104 -15.86 -3.83 -24.90
C ASP A 104 -14.75 -2.93 -25.48
N LEU A 105 -14.48 -3.11 -26.78
CA LEU A 105 -13.48 -2.30 -27.51
C LEU A 105 -13.93 -0.83 -27.68
N ASP A 106 -15.20 -0.52 -27.52
CA ASP A 106 -15.77 0.81 -27.62
C ASP A 106 -15.84 1.54 -26.26
N TYR A 107 -15.29 0.92 -25.18
CA TYR A 107 -15.25 1.57 -23.87
C TYR A 107 -14.23 2.71 -23.86
N GLU A 108 -14.74 3.95 -23.77
CA GLU A 108 -13.92 5.18 -23.73
C GLU A 108 -13.30 5.45 -22.33
N GLY A 109 -13.64 4.69 -21.30
CA GLY A 109 -13.09 4.82 -19.95
C GLY A 109 -11.76 4.09 -19.78
N SER A 110 -10.97 4.49 -18.79
CA SER A 110 -9.74 3.79 -18.39
C SER A 110 -9.94 3.17 -17.01
N PHE A 111 -10.18 1.86 -16.94
CA PHE A 111 -10.07 1.13 -15.69
C PHE A 111 -8.59 0.92 -15.36
N PHE A 112 -8.23 1.06 -14.09
CA PHE A 112 -6.91 0.68 -13.59
C PHE A 112 -7.05 -0.20 -12.35
N TRP A 113 -6.09 -1.08 -12.15
CA TRP A 113 -5.98 -1.78 -10.88
C TRP A 113 -4.55 -1.87 -10.39
N VAL A 114 -4.38 -1.89 -9.08
CA VAL A 114 -3.06 -1.98 -8.47
C VAL A 114 -3.12 -2.68 -7.12
N MET A 115 -2.13 -3.55 -6.90
CA MET A 115 -1.90 -4.23 -5.63
C MET A 115 -0.55 -3.82 -5.04
N GLU A 116 -0.53 -3.44 -3.77
CA GLU A 116 0.68 -3.06 -3.03
C GLU A 116 1.12 -4.16 -2.08
N ASN A 117 2.43 -4.41 -2.01
CA ASN A 117 3.03 -5.22 -0.95
C ASN A 117 4.52 -4.89 -0.79
N PRO A 118 5.07 -4.93 0.45
CA PRO A 118 6.52 -4.84 0.64
C PRO A 118 7.26 -5.96 -0.08
N VAL A 119 8.55 -5.72 -0.37
CA VAL A 119 9.41 -6.73 -0.99
C VAL A 119 9.37 -8.06 -0.25
N GLY A 120 9.08 -9.12 -0.98
CA GLY A 120 8.92 -10.45 -0.44
C GLY A 120 8.78 -11.52 -1.49
N ARG A 121 7.91 -12.50 -1.25
CA ARG A 121 7.78 -13.69 -2.09
C ARG A 121 6.60 -13.67 -3.09
N ILE A 122 5.87 -12.54 -3.23
CA ILE A 122 4.73 -12.45 -4.17
C ILE A 122 5.16 -12.84 -5.58
N GLY A 123 6.20 -12.24 -6.15
CA GLY A 123 6.65 -12.57 -7.51
C GLY A 123 7.12 -14.02 -7.70
N ARG A 124 7.37 -14.78 -6.61
CA ARG A 124 7.65 -16.21 -6.67
C ARG A 124 6.39 -17.06 -6.61
N LEU A 125 5.40 -16.60 -5.85
CA LEU A 125 4.11 -17.30 -5.71
C LEU A 125 3.19 -17.04 -6.91
N PHE A 126 3.32 -15.87 -7.52
CA PHE A 126 2.55 -15.40 -8.67
C PHE A 126 3.49 -15.03 -9.82
N PRO A 127 4.11 -16.04 -10.49
CA PRO A 127 5.10 -15.81 -11.54
C PRO A 127 4.51 -15.22 -12.83
N HIS A 128 3.21 -15.20 -12.97
CA HIS A 128 2.48 -14.59 -14.09
C HIS A 128 2.34 -13.06 -13.93
N LEU A 129 2.46 -12.54 -12.71
CA LEU A 129 2.46 -11.10 -12.49
C LEU A 129 3.71 -10.46 -13.10
N ASP A 130 3.53 -9.34 -13.76
CA ASP A 130 4.60 -8.51 -14.29
C ASP A 130 5.59 -8.06 -13.20
N LYS A 131 6.76 -7.58 -13.63
CA LYS A 131 7.72 -6.98 -12.70
C LYS A 131 7.08 -5.79 -12.01
N PRO A 132 7.12 -5.73 -10.65
CA PRO A 132 6.53 -4.63 -9.93
C PRO A 132 7.27 -3.30 -10.20
N PHE A 133 6.54 -2.21 -10.15
CA PHE A 133 7.13 -0.91 -9.91
C PHE A 133 7.55 -0.82 -8.44
N TYR A 134 8.82 -0.46 -8.19
CA TYR A 134 9.34 -0.34 -6.83
C TYR A 134 9.50 1.12 -6.41
N PHE A 135 9.11 1.39 -5.16
CA PHE A 135 9.30 2.70 -4.55
C PHE A 135 9.65 2.61 -3.07
N ASN A 136 10.07 3.75 -2.50
CA ASN A 136 10.16 3.98 -1.06
C ASN A 136 9.30 5.20 -0.70
N PRO A 137 8.81 5.34 0.54
CA PRO A 137 8.05 6.52 0.97
C PRO A 137 8.78 7.82 0.65
N CYS A 138 10.09 7.89 0.92
CA CYS A 138 10.90 9.08 0.65
C CYS A 138 10.99 9.49 -0.82
N ASP A 139 10.67 8.61 -1.77
CA ASP A 139 10.66 8.94 -3.20
C ASP A 139 9.55 9.95 -3.55
N PHE A 140 8.50 10.01 -2.72
CA PHE A 140 7.29 10.80 -2.95
C PHE A 140 6.95 11.75 -1.79
N ALA A 141 7.76 11.79 -0.73
CA ALA A 141 7.50 12.60 0.46
C ALA A 141 7.39 14.11 0.18
N GLY A 142 7.96 14.61 -0.92
CA GLY A 142 7.81 16.01 -1.35
C GLY A 142 6.43 16.38 -1.89
N TYR A 143 5.48 15.44 -1.93
CA TYR A 143 4.06 15.74 -2.14
C TYR A 143 3.33 16.11 -0.85
N LEU A 144 3.95 15.85 0.31
CA LEU A 144 3.44 16.32 1.58
C LEU A 144 3.76 17.82 1.74
N ASP A 145 2.84 18.57 2.32
CA ASP A 145 3.08 19.99 2.64
C ASP A 145 3.89 20.09 3.93
N LEU A 146 5.20 19.78 3.80
CA LEU A 146 6.11 19.83 4.94
C LEU A 146 6.51 21.28 5.23
N SER A 147 6.37 21.71 6.48
CA SER A 147 6.79 23.02 6.95
C SER A 147 8.32 23.15 7.03
N ASP A 148 8.83 24.38 7.05
CA ASP A 148 10.25 24.65 7.32
C ASP A 148 10.70 24.04 8.67
N ALA A 149 9.80 23.98 9.67
CA ALA A 149 10.08 23.32 10.93
C ALA A 149 10.29 21.82 10.78
N ASP A 150 9.51 21.16 9.91
CA ASP A 150 9.67 19.74 9.61
C ASP A 150 11.01 19.48 8.91
N HIS A 151 11.38 20.30 7.92
CA HIS A 151 12.67 20.20 7.25
C HIS A 151 13.85 20.40 8.20
N ASN A 152 13.79 21.44 9.05
CA ASN A 152 14.82 21.70 10.06
C ASN A 152 14.96 20.54 11.06
N GLU A 153 13.86 19.95 11.47
CA GLU A 153 13.85 18.81 12.39
C GLU A 153 14.42 17.56 11.74
N LEU A 154 14.05 17.26 10.48
CA LEU A 154 14.64 16.16 9.71
C LEU A 154 16.17 16.35 9.59
N ASP A 155 16.65 17.55 9.29
CA ASP A 155 18.07 17.85 9.19
C ASP A 155 18.79 17.70 10.53
N ARG A 156 18.14 18.08 11.62
CA ARG A 156 18.66 17.86 12.98
C ARG A 156 18.82 16.38 13.28
N ILE A 157 17.82 15.56 12.92
CA ILE A 157 17.83 14.12 13.15
C ILE A 157 18.89 13.43 12.28
N ARG A 158 19.07 13.85 11.00
CA ARG A 158 20.10 13.31 10.08
C ARG A 158 21.52 13.45 10.63
N ARG A 159 21.81 14.54 11.38
CA ARG A 159 23.12 14.77 12.00
C ARG A 159 23.40 13.86 13.18
N LYS A 160 22.40 13.17 13.70
CA LYS A 160 22.58 12.20 14.78
C LYS A 160 23.14 10.87 14.27
N ASP A 161 23.89 10.20 15.14
CA ASP A 161 24.10 8.76 14.97
C ASP A 161 22.73 8.07 15.08
N GLY A 162 22.35 7.28 14.08
CA GLY A 162 21.06 6.60 14.01
C GLY A 162 20.72 5.74 15.26
N LEU A 163 21.71 5.36 16.06
CA LEU A 163 21.52 4.65 17.34
C LEU A 163 21.02 5.57 18.47
N LYS A 164 21.06 6.89 18.29
CA LYS A 164 20.66 7.91 19.28
C LYS A 164 19.36 8.63 18.94
N VAL A 165 18.66 8.17 17.93
CA VAL A 165 17.37 8.74 17.54
C VAL A 165 16.30 8.31 18.53
N THR A 166 15.55 9.30 19.09
CA THR A 166 14.48 9.02 20.04
C THR A 166 13.21 8.53 19.34
N ARG A 167 12.24 8.07 20.11
CA ARG A 167 10.98 7.60 19.56
C ARG A 167 10.16 8.72 18.92
N GLU A 168 10.14 9.89 19.54
CA GLU A 168 9.48 11.08 19.03
C GLU A 168 10.08 11.53 17.70
N GLU A 169 11.40 11.45 17.57
CA GLU A 169 12.10 11.74 16.32
C GLU A 169 11.80 10.72 15.23
N ILE A 170 11.65 9.44 15.59
CA ILE A 170 11.19 8.41 14.65
C ILE A 170 9.77 8.70 14.16
N ASP A 171 8.87 9.15 15.06
CA ASP A 171 7.51 9.53 14.69
C ASP A 171 7.50 10.73 13.72
N VAL A 172 8.43 11.70 13.85
CA VAL A 172 8.63 12.78 12.87
C VAL A 172 9.05 12.23 11.51
N VAL A 173 10.04 11.34 11.48
CA VAL A 173 10.54 10.73 10.24
C VAL A 173 9.43 9.96 9.51
N ILE A 174 8.56 9.27 10.26
CA ILE A 174 7.42 8.53 9.69
C ILE A 174 6.35 9.50 9.18
N ARG A 175 5.99 10.52 9.94
CA ARG A 175 5.00 11.53 9.56
C ARG A 175 5.41 12.28 8.29
N CYS A 176 6.70 12.59 8.16
CA CYS A 176 7.27 13.26 6.99
C CYS A 176 7.63 12.27 5.86
N GLU A 177 7.34 10.97 6.02
CA GLU A 177 7.66 9.90 5.06
C GLU A 177 9.14 9.89 4.59
N ALA A 178 10.03 10.51 5.36
CA ALA A 178 11.46 10.64 5.05
C ALA A 178 12.23 9.35 5.40
N TYR A 179 11.77 8.19 4.90
CA TYR A 179 12.39 6.89 5.17
C TYR A 179 12.29 5.92 3.99
N THR A 180 13.11 4.87 4.06
CA THR A 180 13.07 3.78 3.09
C THR A 180 12.23 2.60 3.61
N LYS A 181 11.28 2.15 2.79
CA LYS A 181 10.53 0.90 2.93
C LYS A 181 10.26 0.42 1.52
N LYS A 182 11.17 -0.39 0.95
CA LYS A 182 11.02 -0.83 -0.43
C LYS A 182 9.73 -1.61 -0.59
N THR A 183 8.83 -1.04 -1.36
CA THR A 183 7.49 -1.54 -1.64
C THR A 183 7.35 -1.78 -3.13
N GLY A 184 6.67 -2.85 -3.52
CA GLY A 184 6.31 -3.16 -4.91
C GLY A 184 4.84 -2.94 -5.13
N ILE A 185 4.50 -2.48 -6.35
CA ILE A 185 3.12 -2.47 -6.83
C ILE A 185 3.03 -3.24 -8.15
N TRP A 186 1.98 -4.01 -8.27
CA TRP A 186 1.62 -4.84 -9.43
C TRP A 186 0.27 -4.40 -9.96
N GLY A 187 0.00 -4.64 -11.23
CA GLY A 187 -1.28 -4.34 -11.84
C GLY A 187 -1.16 -3.58 -13.15
N ASP A 188 -2.29 -3.19 -13.68
CA ASP A 188 -2.42 -2.36 -14.88
C ASP A 188 -2.75 -0.91 -14.47
N PHE A 189 -1.76 -0.03 -14.58
CA PHE A 189 -1.85 1.36 -14.20
C PHE A 189 -0.78 2.19 -14.93
N ASN A 190 -0.97 3.50 -15.01
CA ASN A 190 0.06 4.41 -15.54
C ASN A 190 1.28 4.44 -14.59
N ARG A 191 2.40 3.92 -15.06
CA ARG A 191 3.67 3.80 -14.30
C ARG A 191 4.53 5.08 -14.33
N GLU A 192 4.11 6.11 -15.03
CA GLU A 192 4.84 7.39 -15.11
C GLU A 192 4.59 8.26 -13.87
N LEU A 193 4.93 7.73 -12.71
CA LEU A 193 4.78 8.42 -11.43
C LEU A 193 5.92 9.44 -11.26
N VAL A 194 5.57 10.72 -11.19
CA VAL A 194 6.52 11.80 -10.98
C VAL A 194 7.02 11.77 -9.54
N LYS A 195 8.32 11.54 -9.32
CA LYS A 195 8.93 11.55 -8.00
C LYS A 195 9.19 12.96 -7.51
N LYS A 196 8.90 13.21 -6.23
CA LYS A 196 9.33 14.38 -5.45
C LYS A 196 10.08 13.89 -4.21
N PRO A 197 11.37 13.57 -4.34
CA PRO A 197 12.09 12.89 -3.27
C PRO A 197 12.44 13.84 -2.13
N VAL A 198 12.39 13.31 -0.91
CA VAL A 198 12.98 13.88 0.29
C VAL A 198 14.12 12.96 0.73
N GLU A 199 15.26 13.52 1.13
CA GLU A 199 16.37 12.72 1.59
C GLU A 199 15.98 11.87 2.80
N PRO A 200 16.18 10.53 2.76
CA PRO A 200 15.76 9.67 3.85
C PRO A 200 16.62 9.85 5.11
N VAL A 201 15.99 9.73 6.26
CA VAL A 201 16.66 9.75 7.56
C VAL A 201 16.96 8.32 8.00
N ARG A 202 18.25 8.05 8.29
CA ARG A 202 18.68 6.76 8.82
C ARG A 202 18.52 6.74 10.33
N VAL A 203 17.60 5.91 10.84
CA VAL A 203 17.26 5.84 12.27
C VAL A 203 17.77 4.56 12.96
N CYS A 204 18.37 3.63 12.22
CA CYS A 204 18.97 2.41 12.75
C CYS A 204 19.99 1.83 11.76
N LYS A 205 20.73 0.78 12.18
CA LYS A 205 21.72 0.11 11.30
C LYS A 205 21.09 -0.40 10.00
N GLN A 206 19.86 -0.88 10.04
CA GLN A 206 19.09 -1.35 8.89
C GLN A 206 18.50 -0.23 8.03
N GLY A 207 18.51 1.02 8.50
CA GLY A 207 18.10 2.20 7.76
C GLY A 207 16.65 2.64 8.00
N SER A 208 15.69 1.73 8.02
CA SER A 208 14.27 2.09 8.10
C SER A 208 13.73 2.18 9.54
N PRO A 209 12.97 3.24 9.89
CA PRO A 209 12.30 3.34 11.18
C PRO A 209 11.30 2.20 11.43
N ILE A 210 10.73 1.64 10.39
CA ILE A 210 9.79 0.51 10.46
C ILE A 210 10.44 -0.73 11.10
N GLN A 211 11.76 -0.89 10.99
CA GLN A 211 12.51 -2.00 11.59
C GLN A 211 12.78 -1.79 13.08
N VAL A 212 12.73 -0.54 13.55
CA VAL A 212 12.89 -0.20 14.98
C VAL A 212 11.60 -0.47 15.75
N PHE A 213 10.44 -0.40 15.08
CA PHE A 213 9.18 -0.80 15.66
C PHE A 213 9.08 -2.32 15.79
N GLY A 214 9.84 -2.88 16.73
CA GLY A 214 9.62 -4.25 17.20
C GLY A 214 8.36 -4.32 18.05
N GLY A 215 7.65 -5.46 17.98
CA GLY A 215 6.51 -5.72 18.83
C GLY A 215 5.20 -5.97 18.07
N LYS A 216 4.19 -6.42 18.85
CA LYS A 216 2.90 -6.85 18.33
C LYS A 216 1.77 -5.83 18.60
N SER A 217 2.10 -4.59 19.03
CA SER A 217 1.09 -3.57 19.31
C SER A 217 0.38 -3.14 18.01
N ASP A 218 -0.89 -2.81 18.12
CA ASP A 218 -1.69 -2.42 16.96
C ASP A 218 -1.15 -1.12 16.31
N ARG A 219 -0.66 -0.16 17.11
CA ARG A 219 0.05 1.03 16.59
C ARG A 219 1.26 0.66 15.72
N THR A 220 2.03 -0.37 16.13
CA THR A 220 3.19 -0.83 15.34
C THR A 220 2.76 -1.49 14.03
N LYS A 221 1.72 -2.31 14.10
CA LYS A 221 1.15 -2.96 12.90
C LYS A 221 0.61 -1.91 11.93
N GLU A 222 -0.14 -0.94 12.43
CA GLU A 222 -0.72 0.15 11.65
C GLU A 222 0.37 1.01 10.97
N ALA A 223 1.37 1.48 11.72
CA ALA A 223 2.49 2.24 11.15
C ALA A 223 3.26 1.47 10.06
N ARG A 224 3.25 0.14 10.10
CA ARG A 224 3.91 -0.73 9.11
C ARG A 224 3.04 -1.03 7.90
N SER A 225 1.72 -1.01 8.04
CA SER A 225 0.76 -1.38 6.99
C SER A 225 0.27 -0.20 6.16
N ASN A 226 0.34 1.03 6.68
CA ASN A 226 -0.17 2.20 5.97
C ASN A 226 0.58 2.43 4.65
N THR A 227 -0.19 2.71 3.60
CA THR A 227 0.33 3.24 2.34
C THR A 227 0.76 4.69 2.57
N PRO A 228 1.95 5.12 2.09
CA PRO A 228 2.43 6.48 2.25
C PRO A 228 1.54 7.49 1.49
N LEU A 229 1.18 8.58 2.14
CA LEU A 229 0.29 9.60 1.55
C LEU A 229 0.94 10.31 0.36
N GLY A 230 2.24 10.61 0.44
CA GLY A 230 2.97 11.21 -0.69
C GLY A 230 2.95 10.33 -1.94
N PHE A 231 3.08 9.01 -1.76
CA PHE A 231 2.91 8.04 -2.85
C PHE A 231 1.46 8.03 -3.34
N SER A 232 0.47 8.04 -2.44
CA SER A 232 -0.95 8.04 -2.81
C SER A 232 -1.33 9.25 -3.67
N ILE A 233 -0.80 10.43 -3.34
CA ILE A 233 -0.99 11.67 -4.13
C ILE A 233 -0.33 11.54 -5.50
N ALA A 234 0.92 11.04 -5.57
CA ALA A 234 1.63 10.86 -6.84
C ALA A 234 0.92 9.82 -7.73
N PHE A 235 0.41 8.75 -7.13
CA PHE A 235 -0.33 7.71 -7.83
C PHE A 235 -1.64 8.27 -8.39
N PHE A 236 -2.42 8.98 -7.58
CA PHE A 236 -3.63 9.66 -8.02
C PHE A 236 -3.37 10.60 -9.20
N ASN A 237 -2.33 11.43 -9.14
CA ASN A 237 -2.02 12.39 -10.21
C ASN A 237 -1.73 11.72 -11.56
N ALA A 238 -1.31 10.48 -11.57
CA ALA A 238 -1.03 9.71 -12.78
C ALA A 238 -2.22 8.82 -13.23
N ASN A 239 -3.13 8.49 -12.31
CA ASN A 239 -4.20 7.48 -12.51
C ASN A 239 -5.57 8.00 -12.02
N ASN A 240 -5.95 9.23 -12.45
CA ASN A 240 -7.27 9.81 -12.13
C ASN A 240 -8.14 9.99 -13.37
#